data_d37b7dc0b5f3282f8d318bd84d332125
#
_entry.id   d37b7dc0b5f3282f8d318bd84d332125
#
_cell.length_a   1.000
_cell.length_b   1.000
_cell.length_c   1.000
_cell.angle_alpha   90.00
_cell.angle_beta   90.00
_cell.angle_gamma   90.00
#
_symmetry.space_group_name_H-M   'P 1'
#
loop_
_entity.id
_entity.type
_entity.pdbx_description
1 polymer ?
#
loop_
_entity_poly.entity_id
_entity_poly.type
_entity_poly.pdbx_seq_one_letter_code
_entity_poly.pdbx_strand_id
1 'polypeptide(L)'
;MEKLVETIAKYLVDSPDDVTVQGVGEDDRNEEVLQLSVSSDDMGKVIGKQGRIAKALRSVVKAAATKQHRQVNVEIVSNEEMAEAANAAEPEE
;
A
#
# COMPACT_ATOMS: atom_id res chain seq x y z
N MET A 1 5.54 5.66 9.37
CA MET A 1 4.93 4.45 8.84
C MET A 1 5.21 4.21 7.38
N GLU A 2 5.20 5.25 6.59
CA GLU A 2 5.43 5.09 5.16
C GLU A 2 6.75 4.40 4.86
N LYS A 3 7.79 4.80 5.57
CA LYS A 3 9.10 4.21 5.33
C LYS A 3 9.16 2.75 5.72
N LEU A 4 8.45 2.38 6.78
CA LEU A 4 8.37 0.99 7.21
C LEU A 4 7.69 0.14 6.13
N VAL A 5 6.56 0.60 5.63
CA VAL A 5 5.83 -0.11 4.60
C VAL A 5 6.67 -0.24 3.34
N GLU A 6 7.32 0.85 2.96
CA GLU A 6 8.16 0.85 1.77
C GLU A 6 9.30 -0.16 1.91
N THR A 7 9.98 -0.15 3.04
CA THR A 7 11.11 -1.04 3.26
C THR A 7 10.69 -2.51 3.19
N ILE A 8 9.58 -2.83 3.86
CA ILE A 8 9.09 -4.20 3.86
C ILE A 8 8.68 -4.62 2.45
N ALA A 9 7.95 -3.76 1.75
CA ALA A 9 7.47 -4.08 0.42
C ALA A 9 8.62 -4.33 -0.55
N LYS A 10 9.68 -3.53 -0.45
CA LYS A 10 10.82 -3.68 -1.34
C LYS A 10 11.53 -5.03 -1.16
N TYR A 11 11.46 -5.60 0.02
CA TYR A 11 12.04 -6.92 0.24
C TYR A 11 11.17 -8.04 -0.34
N LEU A 12 9.90 -7.78 -0.56
CA LEU A 12 8.96 -8.83 -0.94
C LEU A 12 8.66 -8.88 -2.43
N VAL A 13 9.06 -7.85 -3.18
CA VAL A 13 8.72 -7.77 -4.60
C VAL A 13 9.97 -7.92 -5.46
N ASP A 14 9.75 -8.20 -6.75
CA ASP A 14 10.83 -8.36 -7.70
C ASP A 14 11.28 -7.03 -8.31
N SER A 15 10.41 -6.03 -8.28
CA SER A 15 10.71 -4.71 -8.85
C SER A 15 10.66 -3.66 -7.76
N PRO A 16 11.65 -3.65 -6.85
CA PRO A 16 11.62 -2.72 -5.72
C PRO A 16 11.66 -1.25 -6.14
N ASP A 17 12.22 -0.95 -7.29
CA ASP A 17 12.27 0.44 -7.77
C ASP A 17 10.88 0.98 -8.12
N ASP A 18 9.92 0.08 -8.31
CA ASP A 18 8.56 0.49 -8.65
C ASP A 18 7.66 0.61 -7.42
N VAL A 19 8.20 0.38 -6.24
CA VAL A 19 7.43 0.49 -5.00
C VAL A 19 7.34 1.93 -4.58
N THR A 20 6.12 2.41 -4.36
CA THR A 20 5.91 3.74 -3.79
C THR A 20 4.85 3.64 -2.72
N VAL A 21 4.98 4.48 -1.69
CA VAL A 21 4.03 4.53 -0.59
C VAL A 21 3.68 5.99 -0.36
N GLN A 22 2.39 6.29 -0.23
CA GLN A 22 2.00 7.64 0.10
C GLN A 22 0.80 7.63 1.03
N GLY A 23 0.74 8.63 1.90
CA GLY A 23 -0.41 8.81 2.76
C GLY A 23 -1.50 9.50 1.98
N VAL A 24 -2.71 8.96 2.05
CA VAL A 24 -3.84 9.54 1.34
C VAL A 24 -4.89 10.10 2.28
N GLY A 25 -4.55 10.29 3.55
CA GLY A 25 -5.45 10.91 4.51
C GLY A 25 -6.02 9.89 5.46
N GLU A 26 -7.15 10.24 6.07
CA GLU A 26 -7.82 9.37 7.01
C GLU A 26 -9.13 8.89 6.42
N ASP A 27 -9.51 7.67 6.78
CA ASP A 27 -10.79 7.14 6.34
C ASP A 27 -11.89 7.56 7.34
N ASP A 28 -13.09 7.01 7.16
CA ASP A 28 -14.24 7.38 7.98
C ASP A 28 -14.08 7.01 9.44
N ARG A 29 -13.13 6.14 9.76
CA ARG A 29 -12.89 5.71 11.13
C ARG A 29 -11.71 6.44 11.76
N ASN A 30 -11.20 7.47 11.10
CA ASN A 30 -10.02 8.22 11.55
C ASN A 30 -8.76 7.36 11.54
N GLU A 31 -8.72 6.36 10.68
CA GLU A 31 -7.51 5.57 10.48
C GLU A 31 -6.73 6.17 9.33
N GLU A 32 -5.43 6.34 9.52
CA GLU A 32 -4.58 6.78 8.43
C GLU A 32 -4.56 5.72 7.34
N VAL A 33 -4.63 6.16 6.11
CA VAL A 33 -4.58 5.24 4.98
C VAL A 33 -3.28 5.47 4.24
N LEU A 34 -2.49 4.42 4.11
CA LEU A 34 -1.27 4.43 3.30
C LEU A 34 -1.52 3.62 2.04
N GLN A 35 -1.24 4.22 0.91
CA GLN A 35 -1.43 3.54 -0.35
C GLN A 35 -0.09 3.05 -0.84
N LEU A 36 0.03 1.73 -0.96
CA LEU A 36 1.24 1.07 -1.44
C LEU A 36 1.03 0.70 -2.90
N SER A 37 1.91 1.19 -3.75
CA SER A 37 1.83 0.94 -5.17
C SER A 37 3.02 0.07 -5.59
N VAL A 38 2.74 -0.99 -6.34
CA VAL A 38 3.78 -1.90 -6.83
C VAL A 38 3.57 -2.10 -8.34
N SER A 39 4.55 -2.70 -9.00
CA SER A 39 4.40 -2.98 -10.43
C SER A 39 3.27 -3.98 -10.66
N SER A 40 2.68 -3.93 -11.83
CA SER A 40 1.60 -4.86 -12.17
C SER A 40 2.04 -6.30 -12.07
N ASP A 41 3.28 -6.58 -12.44
CA ASP A 41 3.79 -7.94 -12.36
C ASP A 41 3.88 -8.41 -10.92
N ASP A 42 4.20 -7.50 -10.01
CA ASP A 42 4.33 -7.85 -8.60
C ASP A 42 2.98 -7.96 -7.90
N MET A 43 1.94 -7.36 -8.47
CA MET A 43 0.60 -7.45 -7.86
C MET A 43 0.14 -8.89 -7.73
N GLY A 44 0.39 -9.70 -8.77
CA GLY A 44 0.02 -11.10 -8.70
C GLY A 44 0.73 -11.83 -7.58
N LYS A 45 1.97 -11.46 -7.32
CA LYS A 45 2.74 -12.06 -6.24
C LYS A 45 2.24 -11.61 -4.86
N VAL A 46 1.97 -10.32 -4.73
CA VAL A 46 1.53 -9.76 -3.45
C VAL A 46 0.15 -10.28 -3.07
N ILE A 47 -0.75 -10.35 -4.03
CA ILE A 47 -2.13 -10.77 -3.78
C ILE A 47 -2.29 -12.28 -3.91
N GLY A 48 -1.41 -12.91 -4.67
CA GLY A 48 -1.49 -14.35 -4.92
C GLY A 48 -1.33 -15.18 -3.66
N LYS A 49 -1.58 -16.48 -3.79
CA LYS A 49 -1.49 -17.41 -2.67
C LYS A 49 -2.37 -16.94 -1.53
N GLN A 50 -3.59 -16.55 -1.86
CA GLN A 50 -4.59 -16.12 -0.88
C GLN A 50 -4.18 -14.85 -0.14
N GLY A 51 -3.37 -14.03 -0.77
CA GLY A 51 -2.99 -12.74 -0.21
C GLY A 51 -2.06 -12.84 0.99
N ARG A 52 -1.23 -13.87 1.05
CA ARG A 52 -0.35 -14.07 2.20
C ARG A 52 0.59 -12.90 2.43
N ILE A 53 1.19 -12.37 1.36
CA ILE A 53 2.12 -11.27 1.50
C ILE A 53 1.39 -10.02 1.95
N ALA A 54 0.22 -9.76 1.36
CA ALA A 54 -0.58 -8.60 1.74
C ALA A 54 -1.00 -8.69 3.21
N LYS A 55 -1.42 -9.87 3.64
CA LYS A 55 -1.83 -10.05 5.04
C LYS A 55 -0.67 -9.87 5.99
N ALA A 56 0.48 -10.43 5.64
CA ALA A 56 1.66 -10.32 6.49
C ALA A 56 2.09 -8.86 6.62
N LEU A 57 2.08 -8.13 5.50
CA LEU A 57 2.45 -6.73 5.52
C LEU A 57 1.50 -5.93 6.40
N ARG A 58 0.20 -6.15 6.24
CA ARG A 58 -0.78 -5.44 7.05
C ARG A 58 -0.64 -5.76 8.53
N SER A 59 -0.34 -7.01 8.86
CA SER A 59 -0.16 -7.41 10.25
C SER A 59 1.02 -6.70 10.89
N VAL A 60 2.14 -6.61 10.18
CA VAL A 60 3.33 -5.95 10.69
C VAL A 60 3.07 -4.46 10.89
N VAL A 61 2.43 -3.83 9.90
CA VAL A 61 2.15 -2.41 9.99
C VAL A 61 1.18 -2.13 11.13
N LYS A 62 0.17 -2.97 11.29
CA LYS A 62 -0.80 -2.79 12.36
C LYS A 62 -0.14 -2.91 13.73
N ALA A 63 0.75 -3.88 13.88
CA ALA A 63 1.46 -4.04 15.15
C ALA A 63 2.32 -2.83 15.46
N ALA A 64 3.04 -2.32 14.46
CA ALA A 64 3.89 -1.15 14.64
C ALA A 64 3.05 0.09 14.97
N ALA A 65 1.91 0.24 14.30
CA ALA A 65 1.03 1.37 14.53
C ALA A 65 0.46 1.33 15.95
N THR A 66 0.09 0.14 16.42
CA THR A 66 -0.43 -0.02 17.77
C THR A 66 0.60 0.42 18.80
N LYS A 67 1.87 0.10 18.57
CA LYS A 67 2.92 0.54 19.47
C LYS A 67 3.03 2.05 19.55
N GLN A 68 2.67 2.73 18.49
CA GLN A 68 2.73 4.19 18.42
C GLN A 68 1.38 4.82 18.73
N HIS A 69 0.42 4.04 19.18
CA HIS A 69 -0.93 4.52 19.48
C HIS A 69 -1.59 5.15 18.25
N ARG A 70 -1.39 4.53 17.08
CA ARG A 70 -1.95 4.99 15.84
C ARG A 70 -2.75 3.87 15.20
N GLN A 71 -3.66 4.25 14.34
CA GLN A 71 -4.43 3.30 13.54
C GLN A 71 -4.10 3.57 12.08
N VAL A 72 -3.57 2.56 11.41
CA VAL A 72 -3.09 2.71 10.04
C VAL A 72 -3.62 1.56 9.20
N ASN A 73 -4.16 1.90 8.05
CA ASN A 73 -4.62 0.95 7.06
C ASN A 73 -3.71 1.03 5.85
N VAL A 74 -3.44 -0.12 5.24
CA VAL A 74 -2.61 -0.16 4.04
C VAL A 74 -3.47 -0.68 2.89
N GLU A 75 -3.53 0.11 1.82
CA GLU A 75 -4.17 -0.29 0.57
C GLU A 75 -3.10 -0.62 -0.44
N ILE A 76 -3.24 -1.73 -1.13
CA ILE A 76 -2.25 -2.17 -2.11
C ILE A 76 -2.86 -2.05 -3.49
N VAL A 77 -2.18 -1.31 -4.35
CA VAL A 77 -2.65 -1.09 -5.71
C VAL A 77 -1.49 -1.31 -6.68
N SER A 78 -1.80 -1.53 -7.94
CA SER A 78 -0.77 -1.57 -8.96
C SER A 78 -0.47 -0.16 -9.43
N ASN A 79 0.70 0.03 -10.03
CA ASN A 79 1.04 1.32 -10.61
C ASN A 79 0.05 1.69 -11.71
N GLU A 80 -0.46 0.71 -12.43
CA GLU A 80 -1.47 0.97 -13.45
C GLU A 80 -2.76 1.46 -12.83
N GLU A 81 -3.21 0.81 -11.75
CA GLU A 81 -4.42 1.25 -11.08
C GLU A 81 -4.28 2.66 -10.54
N MET A 82 -3.11 2.97 -10.01
CA MET A 82 -2.88 4.30 -9.49
C MET A 82 -2.91 5.35 -10.60
N ALA A 83 -2.33 5.04 -11.75
CA ALA A 83 -2.35 5.94 -12.89
C ALA A 83 -3.77 6.14 -13.41
N GLU A 84 -4.55 5.06 -13.46
CA GLU A 84 -5.94 5.15 -13.91
C GLU A 84 -6.77 5.99 -12.94
N ALA A 85 -6.55 5.80 -11.64
CA ALA A 85 -7.27 6.56 -10.65
C ALA A 85 -6.93 8.04 -10.74
N ALA A 86 -5.66 8.36 -10.99
CA ALA A 86 -5.25 9.74 -11.16
C ALA A 86 -5.90 10.37 -12.38
N ASN A 87 -5.96 9.61 -13.48
CA ASN A 87 -6.61 10.10 -14.68
C ASN A 87 -8.11 10.28 -14.47
N ALA A 88 -8.72 9.33 -13.77
CA ALA A 88 -10.15 9.41 -13.52
C ALA A 88 -10.51 10.59 -12.61
N ALA A 89 -9.59 10.96 -11.74
CA ALA A 89 -9.83 12.05 -10.81
C ALA A 89 -9.70 13.41 -11.46
N GLU A 90 -9.09 13.49 -12.64
CA GLU A 90 -8.95 14.77 -13.31
C GLU A 90 -10.31 15.24 -13.82
N PRO A 91 -10.63 16.51 -13.62
CA PRO A 91 -11.90 17.00 -14.12
C PRO A 91 -11.88 17.01 -15.63
N GLU A 92 -13.00 16.61 -16.21
CA GLU A 92 -13.14 16.71 -17.61
C GLU A 92 -13.77 17.96 -17.91
N GLU A 93 -13.41 18.64 -18.74
CA GLU A 93 -13.96 19.84 -18.95
C GLU A 93 -14.91 19.97 -19.75
#